data_c9376b69549ef0dc9626de979c0c7233
#
_entry.id   c9376b69549ef0dc9626de979c0c7233
#
_cell.length_a   1.000
_cell.length_b   1.000
_cell.length_c   1.000
_cell.angle_alpha   90.00
_cell.angle_beta   90.00
_cell.angle_gamma   90.00
#
_symmetry.space_group_name_H-M   'P 1'
#
loop_
_entity.id
_entity.type
_entity.pdbx_description
1 polymer ?
#
loop_
_entity_poly.entity_id
_entity_poly.type
_entity_poly.pdbx_seq_one_letter_code
_entity_poly.pdbx_strand_id
1 'polypeptide(L)'
;MDVSVPQDLDTQLTRDKTAAALTAAGFPIKAKTLATKATRGGGPPYRLFGPRALYRWGDALAWAQSRLSEPRFNTSTSDLVK
;
A
#
# COMPACT_ATOMS: atom_id res chain seq x y z
N MET A 1 -13.03 3.52 15.96
CA MET A 1 -12.94 3.92 14.95
C MET A 1 -12.43 3.08 14.01
N ASP A 2 -12.77 3.00 13.05
CA ASP A 2 -12.34 2.11 12.12
C ASP A 2 -11.24 2.66 11.34
N VAL A 3 -10.68 1.88 10.53
CA VAL A 3 -9.69 2.27 9.68
C VAL A 3 -10.29 2.89 8.50
N SER A 4 -9.88 4.00 8.11
CA SER A 4 -10.43 4.59 6.93
C SER A 4 -9.30 5.14 6.10
N VAL A 5 -9.62 5.41 4.87
CA VAL A 5 -8.66 5.97 3.95
C VAL A 5 -8.50 7.44 4.29
N PRO A 6 -7.28 7.93 4.41
CA PRO A 6 -7.10 9.35 4.67
C PRO A 6 -7.69 10.20 3.56
N GLN A 7 -8.24 11.33 3.91
CA GLN A 7 -8.80 12.21 2.92
C GLN A 7 -7.75 13.14 2.33
N ASP A 8 -6.67 13.36 3.04
CA ASP A 8 -5.65 14.27 2.59
C ASP A 8 -4.45 13.47 2.11
N LEU A 9 -4.05 13.69 0.88
CA LEU A 9 -2.92 12.96 0.32
C LEU A 9 -1.60 13.30 0.99
N ASP A 10 -1.54 14.40 1.72
CA ASP A 10 -0.31 14.76 2.42
C ASP A 10 -0.23 14.14 3.83
N THR A 11 -1.22 13.38 4.23
CA THR A 11 -1.21 12.76 5.55
C THR A 11 -0.02 11.83 5.68
N GLN A 12 0.68 11.94 6.80
CA GLN A 12 1.82 11.06 7.07
C GLN A 12 1.34 9.90 7.91
N LEU A 13 1.66 8.70 7.52
CA LEU A 13 1.17 7.50 8.20
C LEU A 13 2.33 6.62 8.62
N THR A 14 2.17 5.99 9.77
CA THR A 14 3.14 4.98 10.17
C THR A 14 3.00 3.78 9.24
N ARG A 15 3.94 2.87 9.32
CA ARG A 15 3.90 1.68 8.46
C ARG A 15 2.63 0.88 8.68
N ASP A 16 2.24 0.69 9.95
CA ASP A 16 1.04 -0.06 10.25
C ASP A 16 -0.19 0.64 9.70
N LYS A 17 -0.27 1.95 9.86
CA LYS A 17 -1.43 2.68 9.38
C LYS A 17 -1.44 2.77 7.86
N THR A 18 -0.27 2.80 7.23
CA THR A 18 -0.21 2.78 5.78
C THR A 18 -0.76 1.48 5.24
N ALA A 19 -0.38 0.36 5.86
CA ALA A 19 -0.89 -0.94 5.42
C ALA A 19 -2.39 -1.01 5.60
N ALA A 20 -2.90 -0.50 6.72
CA ALA A 20 -4.34 -0.52 6.97
C ALA A 20 -5.08 0.38 5.98
N ALA A 21 -4.55 1.55 5.69
CA ALA A 21 -5.20 2.46 4.77
C ALA A 21 -5.19 1.91 3.34
N LEU A 22 -4.08 1.31 2.92
CA LEU A 22 -4.03 0.70 1.60
C LEU A 22 -5.04 -0.44 1.49
N THR A 23 -5.12 -1.26 2.52
CA THR A 23 -6.09 -2.35 2.52
C THR A 23 -7.50 -1.79 2.43
N ALA A 24 -7.79 -0.74 3.19
CA ALA A 24 -9.12 -0.12 3.15
C ALA A 24 -9.41 0.51 1.79
N ALA A 25 -8.39 0.95 1.09
CA ALA A 25 -8.57 1.55 -0.21
C ALA A 25 -8.63 0.52 -1.34
N GLY A 26 -8.53 -0.75 -1.00
CA GLY A 26 -8.64 -1.80 -2.00
C GLY A 26 -7.31 -2.45 -2.39
N PHE A 27 -6.22 -2.11 -1.71
CA PHE A 27 -4.91 -2.69 -2.00
C PHE A 27 -4.44 -3.49 -0.79
N PRO A 28 -4.83 -4.75 -0.68
CA PRO A 28 -4.51 -5.55 0.51
C PRO A 28 -3.00 -5.71 0.67
N ILE A 29 -2.49 -5.34 1.81
CA ILE A 29 -1.07 -5.48 2.08
C ILE A 29 -0.88 -5.45 3.59
N LYS A 30 0.13 -6.14 4.06
CA LYS A 30 0.42 -6.18 5.49
C LYS A 30 1.60 -5.29 5.81
N ALA A 31 1.63 -4.81 7.04
CA ALA A 31 2.75 -3.97 7.48
C ALA A 31 4.06 -4.70 7.34
N LYS A 32 4.07 -6.02 7.59
CA LYS A 32 5.29 -6.79 7.47
C LYS A 32 5.80 -6.78 6.04
N THR A 33 4.91 -6.80 5.08
CA THR A 33 5.31 -6.74 3.68
C THR A 33 5.94 -5.39 3.36
N LEU A 34 5.37 -4.31 3.91
CA LEU A 34 5.96 -2.99 3.70
C LEU A 34 7.35 -2.93 4.33
N ALA A 35 7.52 -3.54 5.49
CA ALA A 35 8.82 -3.54 6.16
C ALA A 35 9.84 -4.29 5.32
N THR A 36 9.47 -5.42 4.75
CA THR A 36 10.37 -6.18 3.91
C THR A 36 10.76 -5.37 2.68
N LYS A 37 9.80 -4.71 2.07
CA LYS A 37 10.10 -3.92 0.89
C LYS A 37 10.93 -2.68 1.23
N ALA A 38 10.79 -2.15 2.42
CA ALA A 38 11.63 -1.03 2.84
C ALA A 38 13.09 -1.46 2.91
N THR A 39 13.33 -2.70 3.30
CA THR A 39 14.69 -3.22 3.40
C THR A 39 15.22 -3.63 2.04
N ARG A 40 14.39 -4.28 1.24
CA ARG A 40 14.86 -4.84 -0.02
C ARG A 40 14.60 -3.96 -1.23
N GLY A 41 13.77 -2.98 -1.10
CA GLY A 41 13.41 -2.12 -2.21
C GLY A 41 12.10 -2.54 -2.83
N GLY A 42 11.56 -1.70 -3.62
CA GLY A 42 10.32 -1.99 -4.34
C GLY A 42 9.06 -1.55 -3.63
N GLY A 43 9.18 -0.92 -2.49
CA GLY A 43 8.01 -0.44 -1.77
C GLY A 43 7.74 1.03 -2.03
N PRO A 44 6.74 1.57 -1.35
CA PRO A 44 6.47 3.00 -1.50
C PRO A 44 7.54 3.84 -0.84
N PRO A 45 7.73 5.06 -1.28
CA PRO A 45 8.73 5.93 -0.65
C PRO A 45 8.32 6.23 0.78
N TYR A 46 9.29 6.42 1.64
CA TYR A 46 9.02 6.76 3.02
C TYR A 46 10.11 7.69 3.53
N ARG A 47 9.84 8.34 4.63
CA ARG A 47 10.80 9.21 5.27
C ARG A 47 10.92 8.81 6.72
N LEU A 48 12.02 9.15 7.32
CA LEU A 48 12.21 8.84 8.74
C LEU A 48 11.89 10.04 9.58
N PHE A 49 11.12 9.81 10.62
CA PHE A 49 10.84 10.82 11.62
C PHE A 49 11.43 10.25 12.89
N GLY A 50 12.68 10.62 13.18
CA GLY A 50 13.42 9.91 14.20
C GLY A 50 13.60 8.49 13.76
N PRO A 51 13.32 7.51 14.59
CA PRO A 51 13.47 6.10 14.20
C PRO A 51 12.26 5.55 13.47
N ARG A 52 11.20 6.35 13.30
CA ARG A 52 10.00 5.82 12.69
C ARG A 52 9.92 6.12 11.22
N ALA A 53 9.47 5.17 10.45
CA ALA A 53 9.22 5.37 9.04
C ALA A 53 7.83 5.94 8.87
N LEU A 54 7.70 7.00 8.11
CA LEU A 54 6.42 7.58 7.79
C LEU A 54 6.24 7.59 6.29
N TYR A 55 5.02 7.28 5.87
CA TYR A 55 4.67 7.23 4.46
C TYR A 55 3.66 8.34 4.19
N ARG A 56 3.90 9.13 3.15
CA ARG A 56 2.91 10.13 2.75
C ARG A 56 1.83 9.36 2.00
N TRP A 57 0.58 9.57 2.39
CA TRP A 57 -0.52 8.76 1.83
C TRP A 57 -0.57 8.81 0.30
N GLY A 58 -0.41 10.01 -0.28
CA GLY A 58 -0.43 10.13 -1.73
C GLY A 58 0.64 9.28 -2.41
N ASP A 59 1.83 9.21 -1.80
CA ASP A 59 2.91 8.42 -2.35
C ASP A 59 2.62 6.92 -2.25
N ALA A 60 2.08 6.50 -1.11
CA ALA A 60 1.75 5.10 -0.92
C ALA A 60 0.65 4.68 -1.87
N LEU A 61 -0.35 5.53 -2.06
CA LEU A 61 -1.45 5.22 -2.95
C LEU A 61 -0.96 5.14 -4.40
N ALA A 62 -0.13 6.08 -4.82
CA ALA A 62 0.40 6.07 -6.17
C ALA A 62 1.25 4.82 -6.42
N TRP A 63 2.04 4.43 -5.41
CA TRP A 63 2.83 3.22 -5.51
C TRP A 63 1.93 2.00 -5.69
N ALA A 64 0.87 1.91 -4.88
CA ALA A 64 -0.02 0.76 -4.97
C ALA A 64 -0.69 0.70 -6.33
N GLN A 65 -1.14 1.84 -6.83
CA GLN A 65 -1.77 1.88 -8.13
C GLN A 65 -0.81 1.47 -9.25
N SER A 66 0.46 1.82 -9.09
CA SER A 66 1.44 1.48 -10.11
C SER A 66 1.76 0.00 -10.13
N ARG A 67 1.37 -0.73 -9.08
CA ARG A 67 1.62 -2.18 -9.03
C ARG A 67 0.47 -2.99 -9.61
N LEU A 68 -0.61 -2.36 -9.96
CA LEU A 68 -1.72 -3.10 -10.57
C LEU A 68 -1.36 -3.44 -12.01
N SER A 69 -1.71 -4.65 -12.41
CA SER A 69 -1.48 -5.02 -13.79
C SER A 69 -2.61 -4.44 -14.63
N GLU A 70 -2.50 -4.58 -15.92
CA GLU A 70 -3.60 -4.22 -16.79
C GLU A 70 -4.76 -5.12 -16.50
N PRO A 71 -5.96 -4.67 -16.75
CA PRO A 71 -7.12 -5.55 -16.55
C PRO A 71 -6.97 -6.81 -17.41
N ARG A 72 -7.30 -7.94 -16.84
CA ARG A 72 -7.21 -9.20 -17.56
C ARG A 72 -8.59 -9.74 -17.78
N PHE A 73 -8.88 -10.10 -19.01
CA PHE A 73 -10.20 -10.60 -19.33
C PHE A 73 -10.19 -12.09 -19.49
N ASN A 74 -9.04 -12.72 -19.58
CA ASN A 74 -8.98 -14.15 -19.77
C ASN A 74 -7.77 -14.67 -19.07
N THR A 75 -7.94 -15.40 -18.04
CA THR A 75 -6.82 -15.89 -17.32
C THR A 75 -6.48 -17.25 -17.73
N SER A 76 -7.16 -17.82 -18.58
CA SER A 76 -6.93 -19.15 -19.05
C SER A 76 -6.77 -20.09 -17.93
N THR A 77 -6.76 -19.69 -16.76
CA THR A 77 -6.69 -20.62 -15.70
C THR A 77 -7.89 -20.51 -14.96
N SER A 78 -7.99 -21.30 -14.04
CA SER A 78 -9.18 -21.39 -13.40
C SER A 78 -9.59 -20.28 -12.59
N ASP A 79 -8.82 -19.34 -12.44
CA ASP A 79 -9.30 -18.37 -11.58
C ASP A 79 -10.45 -17.71 -12.12
N LEU A 80 -10.76 -18.01 -13.27
CA LEU A 80 -11.90 -17.45 -13.72
C LEU A 80 -12.94 -17.94 -13.03
N VAL A 81 -12.70 -18.84 -12.52
CA VAL A 81 -13.65 -19.41 -11.98
C VAL A 81 -13.75 -19.09 -10.90
N LYS A 82 -13.91 -18.74 -10.52
CA LYS A 82 -14.12 -18.57 -9.39
C LYS A 82 -14.76 -18.16 -9.08
#